data_802ef5dbb310377b5ad3fedefe5aab62
#
_entry.id   802ef5dbb310377b5ad3fedefe5aab62
#
_cell.length_a   1.000
_cell.length_b   1.000
_cell.length_c   1.000
_cell.angle_alpha   90.00
_cell.angle_beta   90.00
_cell.angle_gamma   90.00
#
_symmetry.space_group_name_H-M   'P 1'
#
loop_
_entity.id
_entity.type
_entity.pdbx_description
1 polymer ?
#
loop_
_entity_poly.entity_id
_entity_poly.type
_entity_poly.pdbx_seq_one_letter_code
_entity_poly.pdbx_strand_id
1 'polypeptide(L)'
;MARRPWHCYKKIKRPSYQKKRSRSHRKEYVRGGPDSVLRMFDTGNRKRPLGDWELSLGIKIMHDLQLSHRTLEAIRTSLNRNLQKHLTREAFLIRIRPHPWQMIRENKMMAFAGADRLQSGMRNSFGRVMGRAARVHANQTIVEIFCDFQNKDIVIKSLKTAAYKLGAKNRLAVLRMKKPEEHSTKIGLMIALEK
;
A
#
# COMPACT_ATOMS: atom_id res chain seq x y z
N MET A 1 20.79 -3.21 -12.43
CA MET A 1 20.44 -4.63 -12.23
C MET A 1 18.94 -4.81 -12.23
N ALA A 2 18.42 -5.74 -13.03
CA ALA A 2 17.01 -6.07 -13.08
C ALA A 2 16.53 -6.66 -11.74
N ARG A 3 15.30 -6.34 -11.33
CA ARG A 3 14.67 -6.89 -10.13
C ARG A 3 13.76 -8.04 -10.53
N ARG A 4 13.62 -9.02 -9.65
CA ARG A 4 12.63 -10.07 -9.82
C ARG A 4 11.22 -9.47 -9.85
N PRO A 5 10.30 -10.01 -10.66
CA PRO A 5 8.90 -9.61 -10.69
C PRO A 5 8.26 -9.71 -9.30
N TRP A 6 7.38 -8.76 -8.98
CA TRP A 6 6.81 -8.70 -7.62
C TRP A 6 5.92 -9.89 -7.24
N HIS A 7 5.41 -10.64 -8.22
CA HIS A 7 4.62 -11.85 -7.94
C HIS A 7 5.38 -12.87 -7.10
N CYS A 8 6.74 -12.93 -7.20
CA CYS A 8 7.57 -13.80 -6.38
C CYS A 8 7.53 -13.48 -4.88
N TYR A 9 7.21 -12.23 -4.53
CA TYR A 9 7.18 -11.72 -3.16
C TYR A 9 5.77 -11.44 -2.63
N LYS A 10 4.75 -11.70 -3.42
CA LYS A 10 3.37 -11.33 -3.10
C LYS A 10 2.81 -12.09 -1.89
N LYS A 11 3.15 -13.37 -1.75
CA LYS A 11 2.69 -14.20 -0.63
C LYS A 11 3.39 -13.79 0.66
N ILE A 12 2.64 -13.78 1.79
CA ILE A 12 3.18 -13.54 3.11
C ILE A 12 3.99 -14.76 3.53
N LYS A 13 5.32 -14.62 3.48
CA LYS A 13 6.27 -15.63 3.97
C LYS A 13 6.87 -15.16 5.28
N ARG A 14 7.09 -16.09 6.21
CA ARG A 14 7.80 -15.80 7.44
C ARG A 14 9.27 -15.52 7.11
N PRO A 15 9.86 -14.40 7.51
CA PRO A 15 11.28 -14.15 7.32
C PRO A 15 12.12 -15.20 8.06
N SER A 16 13.19 -15.67 7.43
CA SER A 16 14.05 -16.72 7.98
C SER A 16 14.78 -16.32 9.26
N TYR A 17 15.02 -15.02 9.47
CA TYR A 17 15.65 -14.50 10.68
C TYR A 17 14.69 -14.29 11.85
N GLN A 18 13.38 -14.44 11.66
CA GLN A 18 12.41 -14.47 12.75
C GLN A 18 12.41 -15.86 13.40
N LYS A 19 13.43 -16.15 14.22
CA LYS A 19 13.43 -17.39 15.01
C LYS A 19 12.29 -17.37 16.03
N LYS A 20 11.50 -18.45 16.09
CA LYS A 20 10.59 -18.72 17.20
C LYS A 20 11.41 -18.99 18.46
N ARG A 21 11.83 -18.00 19.19
CA ARG A 21 12.21 -18.17 20.59
C ARG A 21 10.97 -17.87 21.43
N SER A 22 10.60 -18.81 22.25
CA SER A 22 9.33 -18.84 22.98
C SER A 22 9.10 -17.69 23.97
N ARG A 23 10.09 -16.89 24.30
CA ARG A 23 9.99 -15.82 25.30
C ARG A 23 10.60 -14.48 24.89
N SER A 24 11.13 -14.31 23.69
CA SER A 24 11.67 -13.01 23.27
C SER A 24 10.79 -12.37 22.20
N HIS A 25 10.54 -11.07 22.34
CA HIS A 25 9.88 -10.27 21.32
C HIS A 25 10.53 -10.51 19.96
N ARG A 26 9.72 -10.87 18.98
CA ARG A 26 10.19 -11.07 17.61
C ARG A 26 10.72 -9.75 17.09
N LYS A 27 11.99 -9.68 16.80
CA LYS A 27 12.56 -8.52 16.13
C LYS A 27 12.06 -8.51 14.68
N GLU A 28 11.03 -7.73 14.40
CA GLU A 28 10.51 -7.54 13.05
C GLU A 28 11.39 -6.62 12.21
N TYR A 29 12.30 -5.91 12.86
CA TYR A 29 13.17 -4.92 12.24
C TYR A 29 14.57 -5.47 12.04
N VAL A 30 15.07 -5.29 10.81
CA VAL A 30 16.47 -5.58 10.48
C VAL A 30 17.19 -4.25 10.28
N ARG A 31 18.24 -4.03 11.07
CA ARG A 31 19.14 -2.88 10.88
C ARG A 31 19.96 -3.07 9.59
N GLY A 32 20.37 -1.98 8.95
CA GLY A 32 21.25 -2.01 7.78
C GLY A 32 20.58 -2.39 6.45
N GLY A 33 19.24 -2.43 6.40
CA GLY A 33 18.51 -2.58 5.15
C GLY A 33 18.25 -1.24 4.45
N PRO A 34 17.91 -1.25 3.14
CA PRO A 34 17.59 -0.03 2.40
C PRO A 34 16.37 0.67 3.01
N ASP A 35 16.38 1.99 2.95
CA ASP A 35 15.27 2.80 3.40
C ASP A 35 14.00 2.62 2.55
N SER A 36 12.86 2.92 3.17
CA SER A 36 11.59 2.95 2.44
C SER A 36 11.56 4.14 1.49
N VAL A 37 11.11 3.89 0.24
CA VAL A 37 10.82 4.97 -0.71
C VAL A 37 9.61 5.78 -0.24
N LEU A 38 8.62 5.10 0.36
CA LEU A 38 7.48 5.77 0.99
C LEU A 38 7.94 6.42 2.30
N ARG A 39 8.02 7.74 2.32
CA ARG A 39 8.37 8.54 3.51
C ARG A 39 7.19 9.31 4.06
N MET A 40 6.28 9.76 3.19
CA MET A 40 5.09 10.51 3.58
C MET A 40 3.86 9.63 3.46
N PHE A 41 3.16 9.44 4.57
CA PHE A 41 1.93 8.65 4.65
C PHE A 41 0.69 9.51 4.48
N ASP A 42 0.73 10.74 4.95
CA ASP A 42 -0.35 11.72 4.85
C ASP A 42 0.04 12.82 3.85
N THR A 43 -0.83 13.07 2.86
CA THR A 43 -0.62 14.07 1.79
C THR A 43 -1.91 14.85 1.57
N GLY A 44 -1.82 16.17 1.46
CA GLY A 44 -2.97 17.09 1.32
C GLY A 44 -3.12 17.98 2.55
N ASN A 45 -4.34 18.27 2.94
CA ASN A 45 -4.64 19.11 4.09
C ASN A 45 -4.51 18.34 5.41
N ARG A 46 -3.38 18.50 6.08
CA ARG A 46 -3.10 17.86 7.36
C ARG A 46 -3.60 18.67 8.56
N LYS A 47 -3.94 19.95 8.34
CA LYS A 47 -4.36 20.84 9.42
C LYS A 47 -5.80 20.58 9.82
N ARG A 48 -6.68 20.22 8.87
CA ARG A 48 -8.09 19.96 9.14
C ARG A 48 -8.24 18.67 9.94
N PRO A 49 -8.93 18.67 11.08
CA PRO A 49 -9.20 17.48 11.88
C PRO A 49 -9.93 16.43 11.08
N LEU A 50 -9.65 15.16 11.36
CA LEU A 50 -10.29 14.03 10.65
C LEU A 50 -11.81 13.97 10.89
N GLY A 51 -12.27 14.55 11.99
CA GLY A 51 -13.69 14.65 12.35
C GLY A 51 -14.50 15.58 11.45
N ASP A 52 -13.87 16.56 10.84
CA ASP A 52 -14.55 17.63 10.09
C ASP A 52 -14.80 17.29 8.63
N TRP A 53 -14.16 16.23 8.14
CA TRP A 53 -14.41 15.73 6.79
C TRP A 53 -15.75 15.01 6.72
N GLU A 54 -16.51 15.28 5.66
CA GLU A 54 -17.84 14.72 5.45
C GLU A 54 -17.77 13.26 5.00
N LEU A 55 -16.80 12.92 4.15
CA LEU A 55 -16.68 11.63 3.50
C LEU A 55 -15.25 11.08 3.60
N SER A 56 -15.13 9.79 3.88
CA SER A 56 -13.88 9.03 3.75
C SER A 56 -14.10 7.82 2.85
N LEU A 57 -13.36 7.78 1.75
CA LEU A 57 -13.34 6.70 0.77
C LEU A 57 -12.00 5.98 0.81
N GLY A 58 -12.02 4.67 0.59
CA GLY A 58 -10.76 3.92 0.60
C GLY A 58 -10.76 2.69 -0.29
N ILE A 59 -9.56 2.13 -0.45
CA ILE A 59 -9.33 0.86 -1.15
C ILE A 59 -9.06 -0.21 -0.11
N LYS A 60 -9.86 -1.28 -0.13
CA LYS A 60 -9.67 -2.49 0.68
C LYS A 60 -9.14 -3.62 -0.19
N ILE A 61 -8.23 -4.40 0.38
CA ILE A 61 -7.69 -5.61 -0.26
C ILE A 61 -8.59 -6.80 0.04
N MET A 62 -8.69 -7.73 -0.92
CA MET A 62 -9.53 -8.94 -0.77
C MET A 62 -8.75 -10.16 -0.26
N HIS A 63 -7.43 -10.16 -0.31
CA HIS A 63 -6.58 -11.30 0.07
C HIS A 63 -5.35 -10.87 0.84
N ASP A 64 -4.83 -11.76 1.67
CA ASP A 64 -3.56 -11.56 2.36
C ASP A 64 -2.41 -11.47 1.37
N LEU A 65 -1.64 -10.39 1.44
CA LEU A 65 -0.50 -10.18 0.54
C LEU A 65 0.53 -9.21 1.12
N GLN A 66 1.68 -9.16 0.45
CA GLN A 66 2.70 -8.17 0.70
C GLN A 66 2.70 -7.13 -0.43
N LEU A 67 2.71 -5.85 -0.07
CA LEU A 67 2.85 -4.72 -0.98
C LEU A 67 4.24 -4.11 -0.85
N SER A 68 4.90 -3.85 -1.97
CA SER A 68 6.20 -3.17 -1.93
C SER A 68 6.05 -1.71 -1.52
N HIS A 69 7.07 -1.16 -0.87
CA HIS A 69 7.14 0.26 -0.57
C HIS A 69 7.02 1.14 -1.83
N ARG A 70 7.46 0.62 -2.97
CA ARG A 70 7.36 1.31 -4.26
C ARG A 70 5.95 1.35 -4.82
N THR A 71 5.20 0.25 -4.66
CA THR A 71 3.79 0.20 -5.03
C THR A 71 3.00 1.23 -4.22
N LEU A 72 3.24 1.30 -2.91
CA LEU A 72 2.58 2.27 -2.04
C LEU A 72 2.92 3.71 -2.43
N GLU A 73 4.19 3.99 -2.73
CA GLU A 73 4.61 5.32 -3.20
C GLU A 73 4.02 5.66 -4.58
N ALA A 74 3.96 4.70 -5.51
CA ALA A 74 3.34 4.90 -6.81
C ALA A 74 1.85 5.21 -6.71
N ILE A 75 1.15 4.60 -5.76
CA ILE A 75 -0.25 4.89 -5.46
C ILE A 75 -0.38 6.31 -4.91
N ARG A 76 0.41 6.67 -3.89
CA ARG A 76 0.40 8.00 -3.29
C ARG A 76 0.62 9.10 -4.33
N THR A 77 1.66 8.95 -5.14
CA THR A 77 2.03 9.91 -6.17
C THR A 77 0.96 10.03 -7.25
N SER A 78 0.40 8.89 -7.68
CA SER A 78 -0.69 8.86 -8.66
C SER A 78 -1.95 9.56 -8.16
N LEU A 79 -2.35 9.26 -6.93
CA LEU A 79 -3.52 9.90 -6.30
C LEU A 79 -3.32 11.40 -6.15
N ASN A 80 -2.18 11.80 -5.58
CA ASN A 80 -1.88 13.21 -5.38
C ASN A 80 -1.90 13.98 -6.72
N ARG A 81 -1.27 13.43 -7.77
CA ARG A 81 -1.24 14.03 -9.10
C ARG A 81 -2.64 14.14 -9.71
N ASN A 82 -3.47 13.09 -9.59
CA ASN A 82 -4.82 13.10 -10.17
C ASN A 82 -5.74 14.05 -9.42
N LEU A 83 -5.67 14.10 -8.10
CA LEU A 83 -6.50 14.98 -7.30
C LEU A 83 -6.11 16.45 -7.50
N GLN A 84 -4.82 16.77 -7.53
CA GLN A 84 -4.35 18.14 -7.73
C GLN A 84 -4.66 18.72 -9.12
N LYS A 85 -5.03 17.89 -10.09
CA LYS A 85 -5.51 18.39 -11.41
C LYS A 85 -6.90 19.03 -11.33
N HIS A 86 -7.71 18.62 -10.37
CA HIS A 86 -9.11 19.01 -10.30
C HIS A 86 -9.48 19.69 -8.98
N LEU A 87 -8.68 19.50 -7.95
CA LEU A 87 -8.95 19.96 -6.59
C LEU A 87 -7.77 20.74 -6.04
N THR A 88 -8.05 21.70 -5.18
CA THR A 88 -7.03 22.39 -4.39
C THR A 88 -6.45 21.44 -3.35
N ARG A 89 -5.22 21.70 -2.92
CA ARG A 89 -4.53 20.88 -1.91
C ARG A 89 -5.27 20.83 -0.57
N GLU A 90 -6.09 21.80 -0.29
CA GLU A 90 -6.86 21.91 0.96
C GLU A 90 -8.16 21.11 0.94
N ALA A 91 -8.66 20.74 -0.25
CA ALA A 91 -9.92 20.05 -0.44
C ALA A 91 -9.85 18.53 -0.22
N PHE A 92 -8.69 17.96 0.07
CA PHE A 92 -8.54 16.52 0.30
C PHE A 92 -7.39 16.20 1.26
N LEU A 93 -7.48 15.00 1.86
CA LEU A 93 -6.38 14.38 2.62
C LEU A 93 -6.27 12.92 2.22
N ILE A 94 -5.11 12.52 1.69
CA ILE A 94 -4.76 11.13 1.40
C ILE A 94 -4.00 10.57 2.57
N ARG A 95 -4.40 9.39 3.07
CA ARG A 95 -3.70 8.65 4.12
C ARG A 95 -3.39 7.22 3.65
N ILE A 96 -2.12 6.83 3.71
CA ILE A 96 -1.68 5.45 3.49
C ILE A 96 -1.59 4.74 4.84
N ARG A 97 -2.38 3.66 5.01
CA ARG A 97 -2.49 2.94 6.29
C ARG A 97 -1.33 1.96 6.54
N PRO A 98 -0.94 1.10 5.57
CA PRO A 98 0.06 0.08 5.82
C PRO A 98 1.48 0.65 5.78
N HIS A 99 2.28 0.29 6.78
CA HIS A 99 3.68 0.66 6.87
C HIS A 99 4.60 -0.46 6.34
N PRO A 100 5.59 -0.16 5.50
CA PRO A 100 6.50 -1.15 4.91
C PRO A 100 7.62 -1.54 5.89
N TRP A 101 7.29 -2.34 6.88
CA TRP A 101 8.24 -2.79 7.91
C TRP A 101 9.04 -4.01 7.50
N GLN A 102 8.49 -4.89 6.67
CA GLN A 102 9.10 -6.17 6.34
C GLN A 102 10.22 -6.01 5.33
N MET A 103 11.37 -6.64 5.63
CA MET A 103 12.50 -6.67 4.71
C MET A 103 12.32 -7.79 3.68
N ILE A 104 12.54 -7.45 2.43
CA ILE A 104 12.56 -8.39 1.32
C ILE A 104 14.01 -8.72 0.98
N ARG A 105 14.30 -10.03 0.91
CA ARG A 105 15.62 -10.56 0.56
C ARG A 105 15.60 -11.18 -0.82
N GLU A 106 16.70 -11.06 -1.51
CA GLU A 106 16.92 -11.71 -2.79
C GLU A 106 18.30 -12.33 -2.82
N ASN A 107 18.34 -13.63 -3.13
CA ASN A 107 19.57 -14.32 -3.49
C ASN A 107 19.77 -14.15 -4.99
N LYS A 108 20.69 -13.28 -5.38
CA LYS A 108 21.02 -13.04 -6.79
C LYS A 108 22.07 -14.04 -7.22
N MET A 109 21.73 -14.87 -8.18
CA MET A 109 22.73 -15.62 -8.95
C MET A 109 23.29 -14.67 -10.01
N MET A 110 24.59 -14.49 -10.05
CA MET A 110 25.25 -13.73 -11.11
C MET A 110 25.52 -14.67 -12.28
N ALA A 111 24.88 -14.41 -13.40
CA ALA A 111 25.10 -15.10 -14.66
C ALA A 111 26.05 -14.29 -15.56
N PHE A 112 27.30 -14.10 -15.12
CA PHE A 112 28.35 -13.52 -15.96
C PHE A 112 29.41 -14.56 -16.25
N ALA A 113 29.90 -14.60 -17.49
CA ALA A 113 31.08 -15.37 -17.86
C ALA A 113 32.26 -14.95 -16.97
N GLY A 114 32.95 -15.89 -16.34
CA GLY A 114 34.03 -15.63 -15.39
C GLY A 114 33.62 -15.48 -13.93
N ALA A 115 32.35 -15.71 -13.56
CA ALA A 115 31.83 -15.59 -12.21
C ALA A 115 32.01 -16.85 -11.34
N ASP A 116 33.03 -17.66 -11.56
CA ASP A 116 33.28 -18.92 -10.85
C ASP A 116 33.45 -18.76 -9.33
N ARG A 117 33.76 -17.56 -8.88
CA ARG A 117 33.87 -17.18 -7.46
C ARG A 117 32.58 -16.69 -6.85
N LEU A 118 31.53 -16.51 -7.61
CA LEU A 118 30.23 -16.00 -7.18
C LEU A 118 29.23 -17.15 -7.20
N GLN A 119 28.61 -17.35 -6.09
CA GLN A 119 27.55 -18.29 -5.75
C GLN A 119 27.01 -19.17 -6.90
N SER A 120 27.36 -20.45 -6.92
CA SER A 120 26.75 -21.47 -7.74
C SER A 120 25.55 -22.10 -7.02
N GLY A 121 24.38 -22.09 -7.65
CA GLY A 121 23.18 -22.77 -7.19
C GLY A 121 22.60 -22.20 -5.88
N MET A 122 22.09 -23.10 -5.02
CA MET A 122 21.42 -22.76 -3.75
C MET A 122 22.34 -22.83 -2.53
N ARG A 123 23.62 -23.09 -2.70
CA ARG A 123 24.58 -23.03 -1.61
C ARG A 123 24.68 -21.59 -1.11
N ASN A 124 24.55 -21.38 0.22
CA ASN A 124 24.45 -20.05 0.82
C ASN A 124 23.29 -19.22 0.25
N SER A 125 22.11 -19.82 0.11
CA SER A 125 20.92 -19.21 -0.50
C SER A 125 20.29 -18.06 0.27
N PHE A 126 20.80 -17.71 1.47
CA PHE A 126 20.27 -16.60 2.26
C PHE A 126 20.58 -15.26 1.59
N GLY A 127 19.54 -14.65 1.00
CA GLY A 127 19.67 -13.46 0.19
C GLY A 127 20.06 -12.19 0.96
N ARG A 128 20.58 -11.22 0.23
CA ARG A 128 20.81 -9.85 0.76
C ARG A 128 19.50 -9.07 0.77
N VAL A 129 19.36 -8.13 1.72
CA VAL A 129 18.19 -7.28 1.83
C VAL A 129 18.10 -6.34 0.61
N MET A 130 16.95 -6.36 -0.08
CA MET A 130 16.73 -5.61 -1.32
C MET A 130 15.75 -4.45 -1.18
N GLY A 131 14.81 -4.54 -0.27
CA GLY A 131 13.75 -3.55 -0.12
C GLY A 131 12.83 -3.86 1.04
N ARG A 132 11.80 -3.03 1.17
CA ARG A 132 10.79 -3.15 2.21
C ARG A 132 9.42 -3.44 1.60
N ALA A 133 8.59 -4.12 2.37
CA ALA A 133 7.21 -4.39 2.04
C ALA A 133 6.30 -4.22 3.25
N ALA A 134 5.04 -3.92 3.00
CA ALA A 134 3.98 -3.93 3.99
C ALA A 134 3.20 -5.24 3.88
N ARG A 135 2.93 -5.89 4.99
CA ARG A 135 1.99 -7.01 5.09
C ARG A 135 0.59 -6.46 5.25
N VAL A 136 -0.30 -6.95 4.43
CA VAL A 136 -1.70 -6.52 4.41
C VAL A 136 -2.58 -7.75 4.45
N HIS A 137 -3.56 -7.73 5.33
CA HIS A 137 -4.55 -8.79 5.48
C HIS A 137 -5.82 -8.49 4.69
N ALA A 138 -6.60 -9.52 4.43
CA ALA A 138 -7.90 -9.40 3.79
C ALA A 138 -8.78 -8.37 4.51
N ASN A 139 -9.53 -7.59 3.74
CA ASN A 139 -10.38 -6.48 4.20
C ASN A 139 -9.66 -5.28 4.82
N GLN A 140 -8.33 -5.30 4.90
CA GLN A 140 -7.56 -4.16 5.39
C GLN A 140 -7.57 -3.01 4.39
N THR A 141 -7.78 -1.78 4.89
CA THR A 141 -7.71 -0.55 4.10
C THR A 141 -6.25 -0.20 3.80
N ILE A 142 -5.94 0.01 2.52
CA ILE A 142 -4.61 0.42 2.04
C ILE A 142 -4.48 1.93 2.02
N VAL A 143 -5.45 2.57 1.37
CA VAL A 143 -5.49 4.01 1.20
C VAL A 143 -6.84 4.51 1.62
N GLU A 144 -6.85 5.63 2.30
CA GLU A 144 -8.02 6.36 2.72
C GLU A 144 -7.89 7.79 2.21
N ILE A 145 -8.96 8.32 1.62
CA ILE A 145 -9.04 9.70 1.16
C ILE A 145 -10.21 10.36 1.85
N PHE A 146 -9.93 11.44 2.53
CA PHE A 146 -10.92 12.30 3.15
C PHE A 146 -11.24 13.45 2.21
N CYS A 147 -12.51 13.73 1.99
CA CYS A 147 -13.01 14.81 1.13
C CYS A 147 -14.41 15.24 1.56
N ASP A 148 -14.88 16.32 0.97
CA ASP A 148 -16.26 16.76 1.10
C ASP A 148 -17.14 16.10 0.00
N PHE A 149 -18.46 16.02 0.19
CA PHE A 149 -19.38 15.33 -0.72
C PHE A 149 -19.31 15.84 -2.17
N GLN A 150 -19.08 17.14 -2.35
CA GLN A 150 -18.97 17.76 -3.67
C GLN A 150 -17.88 17.12 -4.54
N ASN A 151 -16.79 16.64 -3.92
CA ASN A 151 -15.61 16.12 -4.58
C ASN A 151 -15.62 14.60 -4.76
N LYS A 152 -16.71 13.93 -4.37
CA LYS A 152 -16.85 12.46 -4.34
C LYS A 152 -16.47 11.80 -5.66
N ASP A 153 -17.03 12.26 -6.77
CA ASP A 153 -16.86 11.60 -8.08
C ASP A 153 -15.41 11.68 -8.58
N ILE A 154 -14.75 12.82 -8.35
CA ILE A 154 -13.35 13.02 -8.68
C ILE A 154 -12.48 12.05 -7.89
N VAL A 155 -12.77 11.90 -6.59
CA VAL A 155 -12.04 10.99 -5.70
C VAL A 155 -12.24 9.54 -6.10
N ILE A 156 -13.47 9.11 -6.44
CA ILE A 156 -13.76 7.75 -6.92
C ILE A 156 -12.99 7.43 -8.20
N LYS A 157 -12.99 8.33 -9.19
CA LYS A 157 -12.21 8.18 -10.44
C LYS A 157 -10.72 8.03 -10.15
N SER A 158 -10.20 8.85 -9.25
CA SER A 158 -8.79 8.80 -8.85
C SER A 158 -8.44 7.51 -8.12
N LEU A 159 -9.31 7.02 -7.22
CA LEU A 159 -9.14 5.73 -6.53
C LEU A 159 -9.16 4.55 -7.51
N LYS A 160 -10.08 4.53 -8.49
CA LYS A 160 -10.11 3.50 -9.54
C LYS A 160 -8.76 3.43 -10.29
N THR A 161 -8.23 4.58 -10.69
CA THR A 161 -6.91 4.64 -11.36
C THR A 161 -5.78 4.14 -10.47
N ALA A 162 -5.80 4.46 -9.18
CA ALA A 162 -4.80 4.00 -8.22
C ALA A 162 -4.91 2.49 -7.93
N ALA A 163 -6.12 1.95 -7.94
CA ALA A 163 -6.40 0.54 -7.71
C ALA A 163 -5.69 -0.38 -8.70
N TYR A 164 -5.56 0.02 -9.97
CA TYR A 164 -4.81 -0.74 -10.98
C TYR A 164 -3.32 -0.93 -10.61
N LYS A 165 -2.73 0.01 -9.87
CA LYS A 165 -1.32 -0.08 -9.45
C LYS A 165 -1.07 -1.10 -8.34
N LEU A 166 -2.12 -1.56 -7.65
CA LEU A 166 -1.99 -2.59 -6.60
C LEU A 166 -1.67 -3.98 -7.15
N GLY A 167 -2.09 -4.27 -8.38
CA GLY A 167 -1.90 -5.60 -8.99
C GLY A 167 -2.51 -6.74 -8.17
N ALA A 168 -3.58 -6.47 -7.42
CA ALA A 168 -4.28 -7.42 -6.57
C ALA A 168 -5.77 -7.14 -6.58
N LYS A 169 -6.59 -8.17 -6.31
CA LYS A 169 -8.04 -7.99 -6.15
C LYS A 169 -8.31 -7.04 -5.00
N ASN A 170 -9.04 -5.98 -5.28
CA ASN A 170 -9.36 -4.91 -4.35
C ASN A 170 -10.78 -4.44 -4.57
N ARG A 171 -11.34 -3.72 -3.59
CA ARG A 171 -12.64 -3.06 -3.69
C ARG A 171 -12.55 -1.65 -3.15
N LEU A 172 -13.33 -0.76 -3.71
CA LEU A 172 -13.58 0.55 -3.14
C LEU A 172 -14.61 0.43 -2.02
N ALA A 173 -14.42 1.17 -0.96
CA ALA A 173 -15.33 1.19 0.18
C ALA A 173 -15.49 2.62 0.73
N VAL A 174 -16.70 2.94 1.12
CA VAL A 174 -16.97 4.08 1.99
C VAL A 174 -16.56 3.65 3.39
N LEU A 175 -15.65 4.38 4.02
CA LEU A 175 -15.14 4.06 5.35
C LEU A 175 -15.85 4.87 6.43
N ARG A 176 -16.14 6.12 6.13
CA ARG A 176 -16.85 7.03 7.01
C ARG A 176 -17.69 8.00 6.18
N MET A 177 -18.86 8.32 6.69
CA MET A 177 -19.75 9.34 6.15
C MET A 177 -20.37 10.07 7.33
N LYS A 178 -20.20 11.39 7.38
CA LYS A 178 -21.03 12.26 8.24
C LYS A 178 -22.39 12.29 7.55
N LYS A 179 -23.45 11.94 8.26
CA LYS A 179 -24.81 12.06 7.76
C LYS A 179 -25.18 13.55 7.63
N PRO A 180 -25.42 14.05 6.46
CA PRO A 180 -26.56 14.91 6.25
C PRO A 180 -27.75 14.01 5.94
N GLU A 181 -28.86 14.22 6.58
CA GLU A 181 -30.05 13.34 6.51
C GLU A 181 -30.59 13.13 5.10
N GLU A 182 -30.25 13.98 4.12
CA GLU A 182 -30.74 13.96 2.75
C GLU A 182 -29.91 13.18 1.72
N HIS A 183 -28.65 12.84 2.00
CA HIS A 183 -27.77 12.15 1.03
C HIS A 183 -27.63 10.63 1.23
N SER A 184 -28.20 10.11 2.32
CA SER A 184 -28.07 8.70 2.70
C SER A 184 -28.73 7.74 1.70
N THR A 185 -29.85 8.11 1.12
CA THR A 185 -30.65 7.26 0.21
C THR A 185 -30.00 7.04 -1.14
N LYS A 186 -29.36 8.06 -1.73
CA LYS A 186 -28.74 7.94 -3.06
C LYS A 186 -27.45 7.11 -3.09
N ILE A 187 -26.70 7.07 -1.99
CA ILE A 187 -25.42 6.33 -1.93
C ILE A 187 -25.65 4.84 -1.68
N GLY A 188 -26.66 4.49 -0.88
CA GLY A 188 -27.04 3.09 -0.64
C GLY A 188 -27.52 2.38 -1.93
N LEU A 189 -28.27 3.08 -2.77
CA LEU A 189 -28.76 2.58 -4.05
C LEU A 189 -27.63 2.37 -5.08
N MET A 190 -26.62 3.24 -5.15
CA MET A 190 -25.52 3.07 -6.12
C MET A 190 -24.59 1.92 -5.77
N ILE A 191 -24.40 1.59 -4.49
CA ILE A 191 -23.59 0.45 -4.07
C ILE A 191 -24.31 -0.88 -4.29
N ALA A 192 -25.63 -0.88 -4.26
CA ALA A 192 -26.47 -2.06 -4.51
C ALA A 192 -26.59 -2.41 -6.00
N LEU A 193 -26.40 -1.46 -6.92
CA LEU A 193 -26.49 -1.66 -8.37
C LEU A 193 -25.17 -2.11 -9.03
N GLU A 194 -24.05 -2.16 -8.31
CA GLU A 194 -22.75 -2.66 -8.78
C GLU A 194 -22.42 -4.09 -8.25
N LYS A 195 -23.44 -4.90 -7.91
CA LYS A 195 -23.29 -6.32 -7.59
C LYS A 195 -23.43 -7.19 -8.83
#